data_a2d80ce1c0bf2072eb1d3a0aa823a9fc
#
_entry.id   a2d80ce1c0bf2072eb1d3a0aa823a9fc
#
_cell.length_a   1.000
_cell.length_b   1.000
_cell.length_c   1.000
_cell.angle_alpha   90.00
_cell.angle_beta   90.00
_cell.angle_gamma   90.00
#
_symmetry.space_group_name_H-M   'P 1'
#
loop_
_entity.id
_entity.type
_entity.pdbx_description
1 polymer ?
#
loop_
_entity_poly.entity_id
_entity_poly.type
_entity_poly.pdbx_seq_one_letter_code
_entity_poly.pdbx_strand_id
1 'polypeptide(L)'
;GQAMAIDLFANTSGNYNACVIGTSGSGKSVLLNIIAMSYLGVGGRVWVIDIGRSFEKLCHVVGGQYIEFTAAANIRLNPFSFVKAETIHDDMEMLVPLFAQMISPSGPLDDYRMRQLGMHIQSVWYDYGSAATIDHVAYSLINNCEKGGPNPRQNDLEWMEKVRNMTYEERQTHCDPRIRDMGVCLYPYTQDGPYGKFFAGEANINFNNAFIVLELEELSSKKDLQAVVMFLLMHKITLEMYRTRDQKKLCIIDEAWTLLGGGSGDFIETGYRRARKYGGAFLSGTQGVGDYFQSKAAEAALNNADWMFLLRQKPESIMALEKADRLVMGEGMKDMLLSVKTVQGAYAEVFVHAGQMGSGIGRILLDPFTLL
;
A
#
# COMPACT_ATOMS: atom_id res chain seq x y z
N GLY A 1 -22.85 31.52 6.47
CA GLY A 1 -22.39 30.21 6.92
C GLY A 1 -21.30 30.35 7.97
N GLN A 2 -21.20 29.38 8.83
CA GLN A 2 -20.16 29.32 9.86
C GLN A 2 -18.95 28.55 9.31
N ALA A 3 -17.73 29.05 9.56
CA ALA A 3 -16.52 28.28 9.25
C ALA A 3 -16.45 27.05 10.16
N MET A 4 -16.10 25.91 9.56
CA MET A 4 -15.95 24.64 10.26
C MET A 4 -14.50 24.18 10.11
N ALA A 5 -13.84 23.85 11.23
CA ALA A 5 -12.52 23.25 11.24
C ALA A 5 -12.63 21.79 11.60
N ILE A 6 -11.90 20.93 10.88
CA ILE A 6 -11.84 19.49 11.11
C ILE A 6 -10.37 19.10 11.29
N ASP A 7 -10.06 18.45 12.40
CA ASP A 7 -8.74 17.86 12.65
C ASP A 7 -8.91 16.36 12.92
N LEU A 8 -8.41 15.52 12.03
CA LEU A 8 -8.48 14.05 12.17
C LEU A 8 -7.87 13.58 13.49
N PHE A 9 -6.83 14.28 13.97
CA PHE A 9 -6.11 13.94 15.18
C PHE A 9 -6.75 14.46 16.48
N ALA A 10 -7.84 15.23 16.39
CA ALA A 10 -8.62 15.68 17.55
C ALA A 10 -9.66 14.64 18.01
N ASN A 11 -9.70 13.47 17.38
CA ASN A 11 -10.62 12.40 17.72
C ASN A 11 -10.33 11.81 19.10
N THR A 12 -11.34 11.77 19.98
CA THR A 12 -11.23 11.22 21.34
C THR A 12 -11.10 9.70 21.38
N SER A 13 -11.53 8.97 20.33
CA SER A 13 -11.33 7.53 20.21
C SER A 13 -9.87 7.13 20.02
N GLY A 14 -9.02 8.09 19.64
CA GLY A 14 -7.62 7.86 19.32
C GLY A 14 -7.39 7.13 18.00
N ASN A 15 -8.41 6.98 17.16
CA ASN A 15 -8.29 6.48 15.79
C ASN A 15 -8.42 7.65 14.81
N TYR A 16 -7.35 7.90 14.06
CA TYR A 16 -7.21 9.06 13.19
C TYR A 16 -7.45 8.75 11.71
N ASN A 17 -7.73 7.47 11.40
CA ASN A 17 -7.92 7.04 10.03
C ASN A 17 -9.26 7.54 9.47
N ALA A 18 -9.28 7.76 8.16
CA ALA A 18 -10.44 8.31 7.46
C ALA A 18 -10.73 7.60 6.14
N CYS A 19 -12.02 7.57 5.77
CA CYS A 19 -12.48 7.19 4.44
C CYS A 19 -13.10 8.39 3.74
N VAL A 20 -12.76 8.59 2.47
CA VAL A 20 -13.35 9.61 1.60
C VAL A 20 -14.01 8.91 0.41
N ILE A 21 -15.33 9.05 0.31
CA ILE A 21 -16.11 8.36 -0.72
C ILE A 21 -16.84 9.39 -1.55
N GLY A 22 -16.63 9.35 -2.87
CA GLY A 22 -17.27 10.32 -3.74
C GLY A 22 -17.25 9.91 -5.20
N THR A 23 -18.41 9.97 -5.85
CA THR A 23 -18.50 9.67 -7.29
C THR A 23 -17.60 10.60 -8.12
N SER A 24 -17.28 10.20 -9.35
CA SER A 24 -16.51 11.06 -10.26
C SER A 24 -17.13 12.46 -10.38
N GLY A 25 -16.29 13.48 -10.31
CA GLY A 25 -16.72 14.89 -10.34
C GLY A 25 -17.43 15.40 -9.08
N SER A 26 -17.42 14.63 -7.97
CA SER A 26 -18.00 15.06 -6.69
C SER A 26 -17.13 16.04 -5.89
N GLY A 27 -15.84 16.19 -6.26
CA GLY A 27 -14.87 17.00 -5.54
C GLY A 27 -13.94 16.21 -4.61
N LYS A 28 -13.90 14.86 -4.74
CA LYS A 28 -13.06 13.97 -3.90
C LYS A 28 -11.59 14.40 -3.91
N SER A 29 -10.97 14.50 -5.10
CA SER A 29 -9.54 14.87 -5.22
C SER A 29 -9.28 16.28 -4.70
N VAL A 30 -10.22 17.21 -4.84
CA VAL A 30 -10.14 18.56 -4.27
C VAL A 30 -10.10 18.49 -2.75
N LEU A 31 -11.00 17.74 -2.13
CA LEU A 31 -11.01 17.55 -0.66
C LEU A 31 -9.70 16.94 -0.17
N LEU A 32 -9.21 15.87 -0.85
CA LEU A 32 -7.98 15.21 -0.50
C LEU A 32 -6.76 16.15 -0.59
N ASN A 33 -6.69 16.98 -1.64
CA ASN A 33 -5.63 17.99 -1.79
C ASN A 33 -5.70 19.05 -0.68
N ILE A 34 -6.89 19.54 -0.31
CA ILE A 34 -7.08 20.48 0.81
C ILE A 34 -6.59 19.87 2.12
N ILE A 35 -6.94 18.62 2.39
CA ILE A 35 -6.49 17.92 3.60
C ILE A 35 -4.96 17.80 3.58
N ALA A 36 -4.35 17.36 2.48
CA ALA A 36 -2.91 17.25 2.32
C ALA A 36 -2.21 18.59 2.60
N MET A 37 -2.67 19.67 1.94
CA MET A 37 -2.12 21.01 2.11
C MET A 37 -2.27 21.52 3.54
N SER A 38 -3.40 21.26 4.19
CA SER A 38 -3.66 21.69 5.56
C SER A 38 -2.69 21.04 6.56
N TYR A 39 -2.41 19.73 6.41
CA TYR A 39 -1.45 19.05 7.26
C TYR A 39 0.00 19.44 6.98
N LEU A 40 0.36 19.70 5.74
CA LEU A 40 1.67 20.27 5.38
C LEU A 40 1.85 21.66 6.01
N GLY A 41 0.81 22.51 5.97
CA GLY A 41 0.82 23.85 6.54
C GLY A 41 1.05 23.91 8.05
N VAL A 42 0.73 22.85 8.79
CA VAL A 42 1.01 22.73 10.23
C VAL A 42 2.27 21.92 10.54
N GLY A 43 3.14 21.69 9.55
CA GLY A 43 4.41 21.00 9.71
C GLY A 43 4.29 19.48 9.75
N GLY A 44 3.18 18.91 9.29
CA GLY A 44 2.99 17.48 9.13
C GLY A 44 3.76 16.90 7.94
N ARG A 45 3.84 15.56 7.87
CA ARG A 45 4.34 14.82 6.71
C ARG A 45 3.18 14.13 6.00
N VAL A 46 3.20 14.21 4.68
CA VAL A 46 2.12 13.64 3.86
C VAL A 46 2.74 12.78 2.75
N TRP A 47 2.31 11.54 2.70
CA TRP A 47 2.57 10.63 1.58
C TRP A 47 1.26 10.39 0.84
N VAL A 48 1.34 10.39 -0.47
CA VAL A 48 0.20 10.10 -1.34
C VAL A 48 0.55 8.95 -2.26
N ILE A 49 -0.32 7.96 -2.33
CA ILE A 49 -0.31 6.95 -3.39
C ILE A 49 -1.51 7.26 -4.27
N ASP A 50 -1.25 7.61 -5.51
CA ASP A 50 -2.23 8.12 -6.46
C ASP A 50 -2.27 7.27 -7.74
N ILE A 51 -3.45 7.21 -8.34
CA ILE A 51 -3.67 6.68 -9.69
C ILE A 51 -4.53 7.72 -10.43
N GLY A 52 -3.90 8.49 -11.34
CA GLY A 52 -4.63 9.48 -12.13
C GLY A 52 -4.15 10.92 -11.94
N ARG A 53 -2.94 11.13 -11.41
CA ARG A 53 -2.21 12.41 -11.34
C ARG A 53 -2.97 13.53 -10.60
N SER A 54 -3.82 13.16 -9.66
CA SER A 54 -4.68 14.11 -8.92
C SER A 54 -3.89 15.06 -8.03
N PHE A 55 -2.65 14.71 -7.64
CA PHE A 55 -1.79 15.46 -6.72
C PHE A 55 -0.55 16.08 -7.38
N GLU A 56 -0.34 15.88 -8.68
CA GLU A 56 0.83 16.36 -9.40
C GLU A 56 1.02 17.86 -9.24
N LYS A 57 -0.04 18.64 -9.52
CA LYS A 57 -0.02 20.10 -9.44
C LYS A 57 0.29 20.60 -8.03
N LEU A 58 -0.38 20.07 -7.02
CA LEU A 58 -0.11 20.42 -5.62
C LEU A 58 1.33 20.10 -5.26
N CYS A 59 1.83 18.93 -5.66
CA CYS A 59 3.20 18.49 -5.37
C CYS A 59 4.23 19.49 -5.89
N HIS A 60 4.08 19.96 -7.11
CA HIS A 60 4.95 20.96 -7.71
C HIS A 60 4.87 22.31 -7.01
N VAL A 61 3.67 22.79 -6.68
CA VAL A 61 3.45 24.09 -6.05
C VAL A 61 4.09 24.16 -4.66
N VAL A 62 3.99 23.09 -3.86
CA VAL A 62 4.55 23.06 -2.50
C VAL A 62 6.01 22.62 -2.43
N GLY A 63 6.64 22.32 -3.57
CA GLY A 63 8.02 21.82 -3.62
C GLY A 63 8.16 20.38 -3.09
N GLY A 64 7.12 19.57 -3.26
CA GLY A 64 7.10 18.16 -2.89
C GLY A 64 7.96 17.29 -3.82
N GLN A 65 8.08 16.03 -3.48
CA GLN A 65 8.75 15.01 -4.30
C GLN A 65 7.69 14.21 -5.06
N TYR A 66 7.67 14.35 -6.39
CA TYR A 66 6.80 13.57 -7.28
C TYR A 66 7.57 12.40 -7.87
N ILE A 67 7.11 11.19 -7.63
CA ILE A 67 7.74 9.94 -8.06
C ILE A 67 6.76 9.20 -8.97
N GLU A 68 7.06 9.16 -10.26
CA GLU A 68 6.23 8.52 -11.27
C GLU A 68 6.88 7.23 -11.76
N PHE A 69 6.15 6.12 -11.71
CA PHE A 69 6.64 4.80 -12.08
C PHE A 69 6.51 4.54 -13.58
N THR A 70 7.27 5.28 -14.39
CA THR A 70 7.27 5.15 -15.86
C THR A 70 8.29 4.13 -16.36
N ALA A 71 8.19 3.78 -17.64
CA ALA A 71 9.18 2.94 -18.30
C ALA A 71 10.57 3.59 -18.37
N ALA A 72 10.65 4.91 -18.38
CA ALA A 72 11.91 5.67 -18.44
C ALA A 72 12.48 5.99 -17.05
N ALA A 73 11.67 5.84 -15.98
CA ALA A 73 12.11 6.17 -14.63
C ALA A 73 13.22 5.24 -14.14
N ASN A 74 14.27 5.82 -13.57
CA ASN A 74 15.32 5.07 -12.89
C ASN A 74 14.96 4.85 -11.43
N ILE A 75 13.91 4.05 -11.20
CA ILE A 75 13.42 3.71 -9.86
C ILE A 75 13.79 2.27 -9.56
N ARG A 76 14.39 2.04 -8.39
CA ARG A 76 14.75 0.72 -7.89
C ARG A 76 14.17 0.50 -6.50
N LEU A 77 13.54 -0.67 -6.34
CA LEU A 77 12.77 -1.07 -5.17
C LEU A 77 13.22 -2.44 -4.65
N ASN A 78 14.52 -2.72 -4.63
CA ASN A 78 14.98 -3.99 -4.07
C ASN A 78 14.49 -4.10 -2.61
N PRO A 79 13.66 -5.12 -2.27
CA PRO A 79 13.08 -5.25 -0.95
C PRO A 79 14.12 -5.44 0.15
N PHE A 80 15.24 -6.08 -0.15
CA PHE A 80 16.33 -6.30 0.81
C PHE A 80 17.07 -5.01 1.20
N SER A 81 17.01 -3.97 0.39
CA SER A 81 17.61 -2.67 0.73
C SER A 81 16.92 -1.97 1.92
N PHE A 82 15.72 -2.42 2.30
CA PHE A 82 14.96 -1.86 3.43
C PHE A 82 15.16 -2.66 4.73
N VAL A 83 15.81 -3.81 4.65
CA VAL A 83 16.03 -4.75 5.75
C VAL A 83 17.34 -4.42 6.47
N LYS A 84 17.35 -4.57 7.80
CA LYS A 84 18.52 -4.43 8.64
C LYS A 84 18.84 -5.72 9.37
N ALA A 85 20.11 -5.94 9.70
CA ALA A 85 20.53 -7.13 10.41
C ALA A 85 19.83 -7.30 11.77
N GLU A 86 19.52 -6.18 12.45
CA GLU A 86 18.88 -6.18 13.76
C GLU A 86 17.37 -6.47 13.68
N THR A 87 16.74 -6.27 12.51
CA THR A 87 15.28 -6.34 12.34
C THR A 87 14.83 -7.45 11.40
N ILE A 88 15.75 -8.29 10.90
CA ILE A 88 15.44 -9.31 9.89
C ILE A 88 14.26 -10.21 10.28
N HIS A 89 14.14 -10.60 11.56
CA HIS A 89 13.05 -11.44 12.02
C HIS A 89 11.69 -10.75 11.88
N ASP A 90 11.63 -9.46 12.19
CA ASP A 90 10.42 -8.63 12.03
C ASP A 90 10.18 -8.33 10.53
N ASP A 91 11.24 -8.10 9.77
CA ASP A 91 11.17 -7.81 8.33
C ASP A 91 10.71 -9.03 7.51
N MET A 92 10.85 -10.26 8.02
CA MET A 92 10.27 -11.46 7.40
C MET A 92 8.74 -11.40 7.32
N GLU A 93 8.07 -10.71 8.25
CA GLU A 93 6.61 -10.46 8.20
C GLU A 93 6.22 -9.66 6.95
N MET A 94 7.15 -8.92 6.34
CA MET A 94 6.97 -8.20 5.08
C MET A 94 7.49 -8.98 3.88
N LEU A 95 8.70 -9.52 3.97
CA LEU A 95 9.36 -10.16 2.83
C LEU A 95 8.58 -11.38 2.35
N VAL A 96 8.11 -12.24 3.26
CA VAL A 96 7.42 -13.48 2.86
C VAL A 96 6.10 -13.19 2.13
N PRO A 97 5.18 -12.37 2.63
CA PRO A 97 3.99 -11.99 1.87
C PRO A 97 4.27 -11.27 0.56
N LEU A 98 5.32 -10.42 0.51
CA LEU A 98 5.72 -9.74 -0.72
C LEU A 98 6.13 -10.74 -1.81
N PHE A 99 7.04 -11.66 -1.48
CA PHE A 99 7.46 -12.70 -2.42
C PHE A 99 6.32 -13.66 -2.77
N ALA A 100 5.43 -13.96 -1.82
CA ALA A 100 4.22 -14.74 -2.10
C ALA A 100 3.31 -14.03 -3.10
N GLN A 101 3.16 -12.71 -3.00
CA GLN A 101 2.41 -11.90 -3.97
C GLN A 101 3.05 -11.92 -5.37
N MET A 102 4.40 -11.90 -5.45
CA MET A 102 5.14 -12.03 -6.71
C MET A 102 4.94 -13.41 -7.36
N ILE A 103 4.94 -14.46 -6.54
CA ILE A 103 4.82 -15.86 -7.00
C ILE A 103 3.38 -16.20 -7.41
N SER A 104 2.41 -15.75 -6.62
CA SER A 104 1.00 -16.10 -6.78
C SER A 104 0.09 -14.88 -6.62
N PRO A 105 0.01 -14.00 -7.64
CA PRO A 105 -0.78 -12.77 -7.56
C PRO A 105 -2.30 -13.02 -7.47
N SER A 106 -2.77 -14.20 -7.91
CA SER A 106 -4.21 -14.51 -7.97
C SER A 106 -4.77 -15.22 -6.73
N GLY A 107 -3.90 -15.64 -5.79
CA GLY A 107 -4.35 -16.34 -4.59
C GLY A 107 -3.23 -16.68 -3.62
N PRO A 108 -3.55 -17.08 -2.38
CA PRO A 108 -2.55 -17.38 -1.38
C PRO A 108 -1.79 -18.69 -1.70
N LEU A 109 -0.52 -18.72 -1.33
CA LEU A 109 0.25 -19.95 -1.28
C LEU A 109 -0.23 -20.83 -0.10
N ASP A 110 -0.09 -22.15 -0.23
CA ASP A 110 -0.34 -23.08 0.88
C ASP A 110 0.73 -22.93 1.97
N ASP A 111 0.44 -23.47 3.16
CA ASP A 111 1.31 -23.37 4.35
C ASP A 111 2.71 -23.95 4.11
N TYR A 112 2.81 -25.02 3.32
CA TYR A 112 4.09 -25.65 3.02
C TYR A 112 4.95 -24.71 2.17
N ARG A 113 4.40 -24.18 1.06
CA ARG A 113 5.09 -23.23 0.19
C ARG A 113 5.47 -21.95 0.92
N MET A 114 4.57 -21.43 1.78
CA MET A 114 4.87 -20.25 2.60
C MET A 114 6.05 -20.46 3.54
N ARG A 115 6.13 -21.61 4.21
CA ARG A 115 7.24 -21.95 5.10
C ARG A 115 8.56 -22.11 4.35
N GLN A 116 8.54 -22.84 3.23
CA GLN A 116 9.71 -23.01 2.38
C GLN A 116 10.21 -21.67 1.83
N LEU A 117 9.31 -20.82 1.35
CA LEU A 117 9.64 -19.49 0.89
C LEU A 117 10.34 -18.68 1.99
N GLY A 118 9.82 -18.68 3.20
CA GLY A 118 10.44 -18.01 4.35
C GLY A 118 11.85 -18.50 4.64
N MET A 119 12.06 -19.81 4.62
CA MET A 119 13.39 -20.43 4.85
C MET A 119 14.39 -20.00 3.77
N HIS A 120 13.98 -19.98 2.49
CA HIS A 120 14.84 -19.57 1.37
C HIS A 120 15.19 -18.08 1.41
N ILE A 121 14.21 -17.21 1.70
CA ILE A 121 14.44 -15.77 1.86
C ILE A 121 15.43 -15.51 3.00
N GLN A 122 15.25 -16.18 4.13
CA GLN A 122 16.11 -16.03 5.29
C GLN A 122 17.54 -16.52 5.00
N SER A 123 17.70 -17.65 4.31
CA SER A 123 19.02 -18.15 3.89
C SER A 123 19.72 -17.15 2.97
N VAL A 124 19.03 -16.65 1.96
CA VAL A 124 19.55 -15.63 1.03
C VAL A 124 19.99 -14.36 1.78
N TRP A 125 19.23 -13.94 2.78
CA TRP A 125 19.63 -12.82 3.63
C TRP A 125 20.91 -13.10 4.40
N TYR A 126 21.08 -14.28 4.99
CA TYR A 126 22.29 -14.64 5.72
C TYR A 126 23.53 -14.71 4.81
N ASP A 127 23.35 -15.11 3.56
CA ASP A 127 24.46 -15.24 2.60
C ASP A 127 24.88 -13.91 1.99
N TYR A 128 23.92 -13.02 1.70
CA TYR A 128 24.13 -11.79 0.90
C TYR A 128 23.82 -10.49 1.65
N GLY A 129 23.13 -10.54 2.79
CA GLY A 129 22.70 -9.35 3.54
C GLY A 129 21.89 -8.36 2.70
N SER A 130 22.22 -7.07 2.80
CA SER A 130 21.58 -6.01 2.02
C SER A 130 21.87 -6.06 0.51
N ALA A 131 22.86 -6.86 0.08
CA ALA A 131 23.14 -7.12 -1.32
C ALA A 131 22.26 -8.24 -1.92
N ALA A 132 21.42 -8.89 -1.11
CA ALA A 132 20.47 -9.87 -1.59
C ALA A 132 19.53 -9.28 -2.65
N THR A 133 19.13 -10.13 -3.60
CA THR A 133 18.23 -9.74 -4.71
C THR A 133 17.15 -10.79 -4.91
N ILE A 134 16.14 -10.46 -5.72
CA ILE A 134 15.11 -11.42 -6.13
C ILE A 134 15.74 -12.57 -6.90
N ASP A 135 16.79 -12.31 -7.68
CA ASP A 135 17.53 -13.34 -8.42
C ASP A 135 18.14 -14.39 -7.50
N HIS A 136 18.71 -13.97 -6.37
CA HIS A 136 19.25 -14.89 -5.37
C HIS A 136 18.17 -15.80 -4.77
N VAL A 137 16.98 -15.24 -4.49
CA VAL A 137 15.84 -16.04 -3.98
C VAL A 137 15.33 -16.99 -5.06
N ALA A 138 15.15 -16.52 -6.28
CA ALA A 138 14.73 -17.36 -7.40
C ALA A 138 15.71 -18.51 -7.63
N TYR A 139 17.03 -18.22 -7.64
CA TYR A 139 18.06 -19.22 -7.78
C TYR A 139 18.05 -20.24 -6.64
N SER A 140 17.91 -19.79 -5.40
CA SER A 140 17.82 -20.64 -4.21
C SER A 140 16.64 -21.61 -4.29
N LEU A 141 15.46 -21.12 -4.70
CA LEU A 141 14.25 -21.95 -4.88
C LEU A 141 14.38 -22.95 -6.03
N ILE A 142 14.95 -22.53 -7.17
CA ILE A 142 15.11 -23.39 -8.35
C ILE A 142 16.10 -24.55 -8.08
N ASN A 143 17.15 -24.27 -7.32
CA ASN A 143 18.22 -25.24 -7.04
C ASN A 143 18.05 -25.95 -5.68
N ASN A 144 16.86 -25.87 -5.08
CA ASN A 144 16.57 -26.58 -3.83
C ASN A 144 16.44 -28.09 -4.10
N CYS A 145 17.47 -28.84 -3.74
CA CYS A 145 17.47 -30.30 -3.79
C CYS A 145 17.46 -30.86 -2.37
N GLU A 146 16.66 -31.90 -2.12
CA GLU A 146 16.20 -32.39 -0.82
C GLU A 146 17.26 -32.72 0.25
N LYS A 147 18.55 -32.77 -0.04
CA LYS A 147 19.54 -33.13 0.95
C LYS A 147 20.22 -31.98 1.71
N GLY A 148 19.93 -30.76 1.41
CA GLY A 148 20.63 -29.64 2.04
C GLY A 148 19.72 -28.68 2.81
N GLY A 149 18.43 -28.59 2.47
CA GLY A 149 17.63 -27.48 2.95
C GLY A 149 18.22 -26.11 2.51
N PRO A 150 17.61 -25.00 2.90
CA PRO A 150 18.07 -23.67 2.48
C PRO A 150 19.35 -23.18 3.17
N ASN A 151 20.02 -24.00 3.97
CA ASN A 151 21.24 -23.62 4.69
C ASN A 151 22.30 -24.70 4.58
N PRO A 152 23.10 -24.75 3.50
CA PRO A 152 24.22 -25.65 3.40
C PRO A 152 25.22 -25.32 4.53
N ARG A 153 25.39 -26.20 5.49
CA ARG A 153 26.49 -26.14 6.42
C ARG A 153 27.80 -26.36 5.64
N GLN A 154 28.91 -25.93 6.19
CA GLN A 154 30.24 -25.99 5.57
C GLN A 154 30.64 -27.32 4.92
N ASN A 155 29.97 -28.43 5.26
CA ASN A 155 30.14 -29.75 4.66
C ASN A 155 29.35 -30.00 3.37
N ASP A 156 28.56 -29.02 2.90
CA ASP A 156 27.70 -29.16 1.73
C ASP A 156 28.29 -28.54 0.45
N LEU A 157 29.53 -28.05 0.49
CA LEU A 157 30.22 -27.57 -0.71
C LEU A 157 30.31 -28.65 -1.79
N GLU A 158 30.62 -29.90 -1.39
CA GLU A 158 30.61 -31.07 -2.28
C GLU A 158 29.21 -31.34 -2.86
N TRP A 159 28.16 -31.16 -2.05
CA TRP A 159 26.78 -31.31 -2.49
C TRP A 159 26.37 -30.16 -3.44
N MET A 160 26.73 -28.91 -3.15
CA MET A 160 26.49 -27.78 -4.05
C MET A 160 27.18 -27.96 -5.41
N GLU A 161 28.42 -28.47 -5.40
CA GLU A 161 29.15 -28.80 -6.62
C GLU A 161 28.51 -29.95 -7.40
N LYS A 162 28.01 -30.95 -6.67
CA LYS A 162 27.26 -32.08 -7.26
C LYS A 162 25.93 -31.61 -7.86
N VAL A 163 25.15 -30.75 -7.18
CA VAL A 163 23.90 -30.16 -7.69
C VAL A 163 24.18 -29.27 -8.91
N ARG A 164 25.27 -28.52 -8.89
CA ARG A 164 25.69 -27.69 -10.02
C ARG A 164 25.97 -28.51 -11.28
N ASN A 165 26.51 -29.70 -11.10
CA ASN A 165 26.87 -30.62 -12.18
C ASN A 165 25.77 -31.61 -12.56
N MET A 166 24.62 -31.63 -11.85
CA MET A 166 23.48 -32.50 -12.19
C MET A 166 22.86 -32.10 -13.52
N THR A 167 22.49 -33.11 -14.30
CA THR A 167 21.65 -32.93 -15.48
C THR A 167 20.27 -32.42 -15.11
N TYR A 168 19.53 -31.91 -16.08
CA TYR A 168 18.15 -31.47 -15.88
C TYR A 168 17.24 -32.57 -15.30
N GLU A 169 17.40 -33.82 -15.77
CA GLU A 169 16.62 -34.99 -15.33
C GLU A 169 16.97 -35.38 -13.91
N GLU A 170 18.25 -35.36 -13.52
CA GLU A 170 18.72 -35.60 -12.16
C GLU A 170 18.19 -34.57 -11.18
N ARG A 171 18.16 -33.26 -11.55
CA ARG A 171 17.59 -32.21 -10.72
C ARG A 171 16.09 -32.40 -10.50
N GLN A 172 15.34 -32.83 -11.55
CA GLN A 172 13.92 -33.12 -11.40
C GLN A 172 13.63 -34.24 -10.40
N THR A 173 14.52 -35.18 -10.26
CA THR A 173 14.35 -36.33 -9.34
C THR A 173 14.71 -35.98 -7.88
N HIS A 174 15.53 -34.95 -7.65
CA HIS A 174 16.11 -34.62 -6.35
C HIS A 174 15.58 -33.29 -5.78
N CYS A 175 14.86 -32.50 -6.55
CA CYS A 175 14.29 -31.22 -6.10
C CYS A 175 12.77 -31.31 -5.98
N ASP A 176 12.20 -30.70 -4.94
CA ASP A 176 10.73 -30.58 -4.84
C ASP A 176 10.22 -29.66 -5.97
N PRO A 177 9.43 -30.18 -6.93
CA PRO A 177 8.95 -29.38 -8.05
C PRO A 177 8.10 -28.18 -7.60
N ARG A 178 7.38 -28.29 -6.48
CA ARG A 178 6.55 -27.21 -5.95
C ARG A 178 7.38 -26.00 -5.54
N ILE A 179 8.59 -26.23 -4.98
CA ILE A 179 9.51 -25.17 -4.55
C ILE A 179 10.21 -24.58 -5.78
N ARG A 180 10.64 -25.42 -6.70
CA ARG A 180 11.26 -24.99 -7.96
C ARG A 180 10.31 -24.10 -8.76
N ASP A 181 9.03 -24.47 -8.86
CA ASP A 181 8.02 -23.69 -9.60
C ASP A 181 7.86 -22.30 -9.00
N MET A 182 7.96 -22.12 -7.67
CA MET A 182 7.97 -20.80 -7.04
C MET A 182 9.12 -19.93 -7.56
N GLY A 183 10.32 -20.50 -7.68
CA GLY A 183 11.48 -19.78 -8.22
C GLY A 183 11.29 -19.37 -9.69
N VAL A 184 10.68 -20.22 -10.50
CA VAL A 184 10.33 -19.92 -11.90
C VAL A 184 9.30 -18.77 -11.96
N CYS A 185 8.32 -18.76 -11.06
CA CYS A 185 7.32 -17.68 -10.99
C CYS A 185 7.92 -16.31 -10.63
N LEU A 186 9.10 -16.26 -10.02
CA LEU A 186 9.81 -15.00 -9.74
C LEU A 186 10.50 -14.39 -10.96
N TYR A 187 10.63 -15.13 -12.09
CA TYR A 187 11.32 -14.65 -13.28
C TYR A 187 10.91 -13.24 -13.74
N PRO A 188 9.64 -12.84 -13.75
CA PRO A 188 9.27 -11.50 -14.19
C PRO A 188 9.94 -10.36 -13.42
N TYR A 189 10.37 -10.60 -12.18
CA TYR A 189 10.95 -9.63 -11.26
C TYR A 189 12.48 -9.74 -11.16
N THR A 190 13.10 -10.79 -11.74
CA THR A 190 14.55 -10.95 -11.80
C THR A 190 15.17 -9.95 -12.78
N GLN A 191 16.48 -9.76 -12.73
CA GLN A 191 17.22 -8.79 -13.55
C GLN A 191 16.91 -8.96 -15.05
N ASP A 192 16.78 -10.19 -15.54
CA ASP A 192 16.49 -10.51 -16.94
C ASP A 192 14.99 -10.49 -17.27
N GLY A 193 14.14 -10.34 -16.27
CA GLY A 193 12.69 -10.30 -16.43
C GLY A 193 12.15 -8.93 -16.85
N PRO A 194 10.90 -8.88 -17.33
CA PRO A 194 10.30 -7.65 -17.85
C PRO A 194 10.16 -6.53 -16.81
N TYR A 195 10.18 -6.86 -15.51
CA TYR A 195 10.09 -5.90 -14.40
C TYR A 195 11.44 -5.69 -13.69
N GLY A 196 12.50 -6.38 -14.12
CA GLY A 196 13.79 -6.42 -13.44
C GLY A 196 14.39 -5.04 -13.17
N LYS A 197 14.19 -4.08 -14.05
CA LYS A 197 14.67 -2.70 -13.87
C LYS A 197 14.20 -2.05 -12.56
N PHE A 198 13.02 -2.44 -12.04
CA PHE A 198 12.50 -1.90 -10.79
C PHE A 198 13.10 -2.58 -9.55
N PHE A 199 13.73 -3.75 -9.69
CA PHE A 199 14.19 -4.55 -8.56
C PHE A 199 15.69 -4.82 -8.55
N ALA A 200 16.38 -4.59 -9.69
CA ALA A 200 17.81 -4.82 -9.80
C ALA A 200 18.63 -3.73 -9.09
N GLY A 201 19.60 -4.17 -8.29
CA GLY A 201 20.50 -3.29 -7.54
C GLY A 201 19.90 -2.72 -6.27
N GLU A 202 20.56 -1.77 -5.64
CA GLU A 202 20.13 -1.14 -4.40
C GLU A 202 18.94 -0.18 -4.65
N ALA A 203 17.99 -0.15 -3.70
CA ALA A 203 16.85 0.76 -3.77
C ALA A 203 17.30 2.23 -3.70
N ASN A 204 16.74 3.07 -4.57
CA ASN A 204 17.13 4.47 -4.70
C ASN A 204 16.01 5.47 -4.37
N ILE A 205 14.85 4.99 -3.91
CA ILE A 205 13.78 5.87 -3.41
C ILE A 205 14.12 6.33 -2.00
N ASN A 206 14.11 7.64 -1.78
CA ASN A 206 14.18 8.23 -0.46
C ASN A 206 12.84 8.89 -0.09
N PHE A 207 12.59 9.00 1.21
CA PHE A 207 11.36 9.55 1.78
C PHE A 207 11.66 10.76 2.67
N ASN A 208 12.64 11.59 2.30
CA ASN A 208 13.11 12.70 3.13
C ASN A 208 12.24 13.96 3.01
N ASN A 209 11.49 14.12 1.91
CA ASN A 209 10.60 15.27 1.74
C ASN A 209 9.36 15.16 2.64
N ALA A 210 8.84 16.31 3.07
CA ALA A 210 7.60 16.38 3.85
C ALA A 210 6.37 16.01 3.04
N PHE A 211 6.40 16.22 1.73
CA PHE A 211 5.33 15.84 0.80
C PHE A 211 5.86 14.98 -0.32
N ILE A 212 5.38 13.75 -0.40
CA ILE A 212 5.79 12.77 -1.42
C ILE A 212 4.54 12.21 -2.08
N VAL A 213 4.51 12.29 -3.40
CA VAL A 213 3.46 11.72 -4.25
C VAL A 213 4.06 10.57 -5.06
N LEU A 214 3.43 9.42 -4.98
CA LEU A 214 3.79 8.17 -5.64
C LEU A 214 2.71 7.86 -6.68
N GLU A 215 3.00 8.11 -7.95
CA GLU A 215 2.05 7.98 -9.06
C GLU A 215 2.20 6.62 -9.74
N LEU A 216 1.12 5.83 -9.75
CA LEU A 216 1.10 4.44 -10.22
C LEU A 216 0.27 4.23 -11.50
N GLU A 217 -0.23 5.27 -12.16
CA GLU A 217 -1.11 5.14 -13.33
C GLU A 217 -0.45 4.37 -14.47
N GLU A 218 0.82 4.63 -14.75
CA GLU A 218 1.59 3.96 -15.81
C GLU A 218 1.74 2.44 -15.57
N LEU A 219 1.58 1.99 -14.32
CA LEU A 219 1.56 0.58 -13.96
C LEU A 219 0.17 -0.07 -14.12
N SER A 220 -0.88 0.68 -14.43
CA SER A 220 -2.27 0.21 -14.45
C SER A 220 -2.53 -0.94 -15.41
N SER A 221 -1.74 -1.04 -16.50
CA SER A 221 -1.78 -2.17 -17.44
C SER A 221 -1.05 -3.43 -16.93
N LYS A 222 -0.27 -3.33 -15.83
CA LYS A 222 0.56 -4.39 -15.25
C LYS A 222 0.15 -4.62 -13.80
N LYS A 223 -1.04 -5.17 -13.60
CA LYS A 223 -1.68 -5.27 -12.26
C LYS A 223 -0.81 -5.99 -11.24
N ASP A 224 -0.10 -7.05 -11.63
CA ASP A 224 0.78 -7.81 -10.74
C ASP A 224 1.94 -6.95 -10.25
N LEU A 225 2.61 -6.23 -11.15
CA LEU A 225 3.69 -5.30 -10.80
C LEU A 225 3.16 -4.15 -9.93
N GLN A 226 2.01 -3.58 -10.29
CA GLN A 226 1.39 -2.49 -9.55
C GLN A 226 1.08 -2.89 -8.10
N ALA A 227 0.56 -4.11 -7.88
CA ALA A 227 0.29 -4.64 -6.54
C ALA A 227 1.57 -4.83 -5.71
N VAL A 228 2.65 -5.36 -6.32
CA VAL A 228 3.94 -5.54 -5.66
C VAL A 228 4.57 -4.20 -5.29
N VAL A 229 4.58 -3.23 -6.21
CA VAL A 229 5.07 -1.87 -5.96
C VAL A 229 4.27 -1.21 -4.85
N MET A 230 2.94 -1.29 -4.90
CA MET A 230 2.05 -0.75 -3.87
C MET A 230 2.38 -1.34 -2.48
N PHE A 231 2.57 -2.65 -2.40
CA PHE A 231 2.92 -3.33 -1.15
C PHE A 231 4.23 -2.79 -0.56
N LEU A 232 5.29 -2.69 -1.38
CA LEU A 232 6.59 -2.15 -0.96
C LEU A 232 6.50 -0.69 -0.49
N LEU A 233 5.77 0.14 -1.21
CA LEU A 233 5.57 1.55 -0.86
C LEU A 233 4.81 1.69 0.46
N MET A 234 3.76 0.91 0.66
CA MET A 234 3.00 0.88 1.92
C MET A 234 3.87 0.45 3.09
N HIS A 235 4.69 -0.59 2.91
CA HIS A 235 5.64 -1.00 3.93
C HIS A 235 6.63 0.12 4.28
N LYS A 236 7.23 0.75 3.27
CA LYS A 236 8.19 1.85 3.46
C LYS A 236 7.55 3.04 4.17
N ILE A 237 6.35 3.46 3.77
CA ILE A 237 5.60 4.53 4.42
C ILE A 237 5.33 4.18 5.88
N THR A 238 4.93 2.93 6.16
CA THR A 238 4.65 2.46 7.52
C THR A 238 5.90 2.53 8.40
N LEU A 239 7.07 2.12 7.89
CA LEU A 239 8.34 2.27 8.59
C LEU A 239 8.68 3.74 8.87
N GLU A 240 8.49 4.62 7.89
CA GLU A 240 8.72 6.07 8.08
C GLU A 240 7.73 6.67 9.10
N MET A 241 6.49 6.19 9.14
CA MET A 241 5.53 6.59 10.16
C MET A 241 6.00 6.23 11.57
N TYR A 242 6.68 5.11 11.75
CA TYR A 242 7.11 4.62 13.07
C TYR A 242 8.38 5.29 13.60
N ARG A 243 9.14 6.00 12.75
CA ARG A 243 10.44 6.60 13.14
C ARG A 243 10.34 7.69 14.21
N THR A 244 9.28 8.48 14.20
CA THR A 244 9.12 9.62 15.12
C THR A 244 7.70 9.66 15.68
N ARG A 245 7.47 10.44 16.74
CA ARG A 245 6.14 10.66 17.35
C ARG A 245 5.77 12.13 17.47
N ASP A 246 6.66 13.02 17.08
CA ASP A 246 6.61 14.46 17.27
C ASP A 246 5.88 15.22 16.16
N GLN A 247 5.54 14.53 15.07
CA GLN A 247 4.86 15.10 13.91
C GLN A 247 3.58 14.33 13.59
N LYS A 248 2.58 15.05 13.10
CA LYS A 248 1.41 14.44 12.44
C LYS A 248 1.83 13.88 11.08
N LYS A 249 1.38 12.67 10.79
CA LYS A 249 1.73 11.94 9.57
C LYS A 249 0.48 11.43 8.90
N LEU A 250 0.34 11.71 7.61
CA LEU A 250 -0.82 11.32 6.83
C LEU A 250 -0.37 10.51 5.60
N CYS A 251 -0.95 9.35 5.42
CA CYS A 251 -0.86 8.60 4.17
C CYS A 251 -2.21 8.62 3.48
N ILE A 252 -2.26 9.28 2.33
CA ILE A 252 -3.44 9.31 1.46
C ILE A 252 -3.28 8.22 0.41
N ILE A 253 -4.32 7.39 0.22
CA ILE A 253 -4.36 6.36 -0.80
C ILE A 253 -5.60 6.62 -1.63
N ASP A 254 -5.42 7.16 -2.84
CA ASP A 254 -6.52 7.45 -3.75
C ASP A 254 -6.66 6.36 -4.81
N GLU A 255 -7.82 5.71 -4.83
CA GLU A 255 -8.24 4.66 -5.77
C GLU A 255 -7.36 3.38 -5.84
N ALA A 256 -6.27 3.31 -5.08
CA ALA A 256 -5.30 2.21 -5.16
C ALA A 256 -5.65 0.97 -4.31
N TRP A 257 -6.77 0.97 -3.61
CA TRP A 257 -7.15 -0.10 -2.65
C TRP A 257 -7.43 -1.44 -3.32
N THR A 258 -7.95 -1.41 -4.53
CA THR A 258 -8.23 -2.62 -5.33
C THR A 258 -6.97 -3.41 -5.68
N LEU A 259 -5.80 -2.80 -5.53
CA LEU A 259 -4.50 -3.42 -5.81
C LEU A 259 -3.98 -4.26 -4.63
N LEU A 260 -4.55 -4.07 -3.45
CA LEU A 260 -4.15 -4.77 -2.24
C LEU A 260 -4.91 -6.09 -2.14
N GLY A 261 -4.51 -7.06 -2.97
CA GLY A 261 -5.03 -8.44 -2.97
C GLY A 261 -4.12 -9.43 -2.24
N GLY A 262 -4.51 -10.69 -2.19
CA GLY A 262 -3.69 -11.77 -1.65
C GLY A 262 -3.38 -11.65 -0.16
N GLY A 263 -2.13 -11.94 0.24
CA GLY A 263 -1.67 -11.93 1.63
C GLY A 263 -1.37 -10.56 2.24
N SER A 264 -1.54 -9.46 1.49
CA SER A 264 -1.21 -8.12 1.95
C SER A 264 -2.25 -7.51 2.92
N GLY A 265 -3.45 -8.11 3.01
CA GLY A 265 -4.55 -7.60 3.85
C GLY A 265 -4.19 -7.49 5.33
N ASP A 266 -3.60 -8.51 5.90
CA ASP A 266 -3.22 -8.57 7.32
C ASP A 266 -2.12 -7.56 7.66
N PHE A 267 -1.16 -7.36 6.74
CA PHE A 267 -0.11 -6.36 6.88
C PHE A 267 -0.69 -4.94 6.92
N ILE A 268 -1.62 -4.64 6.03
CA ILE A 268 -2.27 -3.32 5.96
C ILE A 268 -3.13 -3.08 7.19
N GLU A 269 -3.93 -4.05 7.61
CA GLU A 269 -4.72 -3.96 8.83
C GLU A 269 -3.83 -3.66 10.05
N THR A 270 -2.69 -4.35 10.16
CA THR A 270 -1.70 -4.12 11.22
C THR A 270 -1.13 -2.71 11.14
N GLY A 271 -0.78 -2.23 9.94
CA GLY A 271 -0.30 -0.88 9.70
C GLY A 271 -1.30 0.19 10.16
N TYR A 272 -2.56 0.04 9.81
CA TYR A 272 -3.66 0.93 10.23
C TYR A 272 -3.82 0.97 11.74
N ARG A 273 -3.83 -0.18 12.42
CA ARG A 273 -3.98 -0.26 13.87
C ARG A 273 -2.79 0.33 14.62
N ARG A 274 -1.57 0.19 14.08
CA ARG A 274 -0.34 0.68 14.73
C ARG A 274 -0.07 2.15 14.46
N ALA A 275 -0.47 2.71 13.33
CA ALA A 275 -0.16 4.09 12.90
C ALA A 275 -0.50 5.13 13.97
N ARG A 276 -1.66 5.00 14.64
CA ARG A 276 -2.12 5.93 15.69
C ARG A 276 -1.10 6.12 16.82
N LYS A 277 -0.37 5.06 17.20
CA LYS A 277 0.63 5.12 18.29
C LYS A 277 1.81 6.03 17.98
N TYR A 278 1.99 6.34 16.69
CA TYR A 278 3.11 7.15 16.18
C TYR A 278 2.64 8.47 15.55
N GLY A 279 1.44 8.91 15.87
CA GLY A 279 0.87 10.14 15.29
C GLY A 279 0.60 10.03 13.79
N GLY A 280 0.33 8.81 13.31
CA GLY A 280 0.00 8.52 11.92
C GLY A 280 -1.48 8.32 11.69
N ALA A 281 -1.95 8.66 10.49
CA ALA A 281 -3.28 8.42 9.98
C ALA A 281 -3.21 7.94 8.54
N PHE A 282 -4.11 7.02 8.19
CA PHE A 282 -4.37 6.63 6.80
C PHE A 282 -5.69 7.22 6.34
N LEU A 283 -5.70 7.74 5.13
CA LEU A 283 -6.88 8.30 4.50
C LEU A 283 -7.08 7.63 3.15
N SER A 284 -8.18 6.90 3.04
CA SER A 284 -8.53 6.16 1.83
C SER A 284 -9.56 6.90 1.00
N GLY A 285 -9.30 7.04 -0.31
CA GLY A 285 -10.22 7.63 -1.29
C GLY A 285 -10.77 6.56 -2.22
N THR A 286 -12.12 6.52 -2.43
CA THR A 286 -12.76 5.66 -3.44
C THR A 286 -13.91 6.37 -4.13
N GLN A 287 -14.36 5.82 -5.27
CA GLN A 287 -15.52 6.33 -5.99
C GLN A 287 -16.84 5.80 -5.45
N GLY A 288 -16.82 4.64 -4.81
CA GLY A 288 -18.02 4.00 -4.28
C GLY A 288 -17.74 3.11 -3.08
N VAL A 289 -18.75 2.95 -2.25
CA VAL A 289 -18.68 2.09 -1.06
C VAL A 289 -18.35 0.64 -1.42
N GLY A 290 -18.84 0.18 -2.59
CA GLY A 290 -18.60 -1.18 -3.07
C GLY A 290 -17.11 -1.53 -3.23
N ASP A 291 -16.27 -0.54 -3.43
CA ASP A 291 -14.82 -0.74 -3.60
C ASP A 291 -14.18 -1.28 -2.33
N TYR A 292 -14.69 -0.90 -1.16
CA TYR A 292 -14.21 -1.42 0.13
C TYR A 292 -14.49 -2.91 0.36
N PHE A 293 -15.43 -3.50 -0.37
CA PHE A 293 -15.78 -4.92 -0.23
C PHE A 293 -15.08 -5.81 -1.27
N GLN A 294 -14.21 -5.24 -2.11
CA GLN A 294 -13.51 -6.00 -3.15
C GLN A 294 -12.26 -6.72 -2.63
N SER A 295 -11.69 -6.30 -1.48
CA SER A 295 -10.52 -6.95 -0.89
C SER A 295 -10.54 -6.84 0.64
N LYS A 296 -9.88 -7.79 1.32
CA LYS A 296 -9.72 -7.76 2.78
C LYS A 296 -9.01 -6.49 3.26
N ALA A 297 -8.03 -6.01 2.49
CA ALA A 297 -7.29 -4.80 2.83
C ALA A 297 -8.18 -3.55 2.77
N ALA A 298 -9.01 -3.44 1.74
CA ALA A 298 -9.97 -2.34 1.62
C ALA A 298 -11.04 -2.40 2.72
N GLU A 299 -11.55 -3.59 3.03
CA GLU A 299 -12.49 -3.78 4.14
C GLU A 299 -11.86 -3.41 5.49
N ALA A 300 -10.60 -3.80 5.72
CA ALA A 300 -9.85 -3.42 6.91
C ALA A 300 -9.67 -1.89 7.02
N ALA A 301 -9.44 -1.18 5.91
CA ALA A 301 -9.37 0.27 5.88
C ALA A 301 -10.67 0.92 6.34
N LEU A 302 -11.81 0.47 5.79
CA LEU A 302 -13.13 0.94 6.20
C LEU A 302 -13.42 0.65 7.68
N ASN A 303 -13.10 -0.58 8.13
CA ASN A 303 -13.33 -1.03 9.51
C ASN A 303 -12.50 -0.28 10.55
N ASN A 304 -11.35 0.23 10.16
CA ASN A 304 -10.43 0.95 11.04
C ASN A 304 -10.48 2.48 10.81
N ALA A 305 -11.49 3.02 10.14
CA ALA A 305 -11.68 4.44 9.95
C ALA A 305 -12.80 4.96 10.87
N ASP A 306 -12.48 5.94 11.73
CA ASP A 306 -13.47 6.63 12.57
C ASP A 306 -14.05 7.86 11.87
N TRP A 307 -13.31 8.41 10.90
CA TRP A 307 -13.77 9.51 10.09
C TRP A 307 -14.30 9.03 8.75
N MET A 308 -15.46 9.51 8.36
CA MET A 308 -16.02 9.23 7.05
C MET A 308 -16.47 10.53 6.38
N PHE A 309 -15.94 10.78 5.20
CA PHE A 309 -16.27 11.93 4.35
C PHE A 309 -17.04 11.41 3.13
N LEU A 310 -18.32 11.72 3.06
CA LEU A 310 -19.17 11.31 1.96
C LEU A 310 -19.55 12.53 1.11
N LEU A 311 -18.93 12.62 -0.07
CA LEU A 311 -19.35 13.56 -1.09
C LEU A 311 -20.60 13.02 -1.80
N ARG A 312 -21.02 13.66 -2.88
CA ARG A 312 -22.21 13.20 -3.63
C ARG A 312 -22.14 11.70 -3.91
N GLN A 313 -23.18 10.99 -3.50
CA GLN A 313 -23.31 9.54 -3.66
C GLN A 313 -24.51 9.19 -4.55
N LYS A 314 -24.48 7.98 -5.12
CA LYS A 314 -25.68 7.37 -5.73
C LYS A 314 -26.54 6.75 -4.62
N PRO A 315 -27.88 6.70 -4.77
CA PRO A 315 -28.77 6.09 -3.79
C PRO A 315 -28.38 4.64 -3.45
N GLU A 316 -27.92 3.87 -4.44
CA GLU A 316 -27.51 2.47 -4.27
C GLU A 316 -26.28 2.35 -3.35
N SER A 317 -25.35 3.33 -3.42
CA SER A 317 -24.16 3.38 -2.55
C SER A 317 -24.56 3.65 -1.09
N ILE A 318 -25.55 4.49 -0.86
CA ILE A 318 -26.08 4.78 0.48
C ILE A 318 -26.76 3.53 1.07
N MET A 319 -27.55 2.81 0.26
CA MET A 319 -28.15 1.55 0.67
C MET A 319 -27.09 0.47 0.99
N ALA A 320 -25.95 0.47 0.29
CA ALA A 320 -24.87 -0.46 0.58
C ALA A 320 -24.19 -0.17 1.93
N LEU A 321 -24.01 1.11 2.30
CA LEU A 321 -23.52 1.51 3.63
C LEU A 321 -24.45 1.08 4.75
N GLU A 322 -25.75 1.24 4.55
CA GLU A 322 -26.79 0.83 5.49
C GLU A 322 -26.76 -0.70 5.72
N LYS A 323 -26.74 -1.48 4.63
CA LYS A 323 -26.68 -2.95 4.69
C LYS A 323 -25.39 -3.47 5.35
N ALA A 324 -24.29 -2.76 5.20
CA ALA A 324 -23.01 -3.12 5.80
C ALA A 324 -22.91 -2.73 7.29
N ASP A 325 -23.97 -2.17 7.87
CA ASP A 325 -24.05 -1.70 9.28
C ASP A 325 -22.91 -0.74 9.66
N ARG A 326 -22.46 0.07 8.67
CA ARG A 326 -21.32 1.02 8.83
C ARG A 326 -21.75 2.41 9.24
N LEU A 327 -23.01 2.73 9.02
CA LEU A 327 -23.67 3.94 9.48
C LEU A 327 -25.03 3.54 10.05
N VAL A 328 -25.21 3.77 11.33
CA VAL A 328 -26.54 3.67 11.94
C VAL A 328 -27.36 4.83 11.39
N MET A 329 -28.10 4.56 10.32
CA MET A 329 -28.87 5.59 9.62
C MET A 329 -30.27 5.70 10.20
N GLY A 330 -30.52 6.75 11.00
CA GLY A 330 -31.89 7.23 11.20
C GLY A 330 -32.41 7.88 9.89
N GLU A 331 -33.75 7.98 9.76
CA GLU A 331 -34.38 8.57 8.56
C GLU A 331 -33.79 9.95 8.17
N GLY A 332 -33.57 10.83 9.16
CA GLY A 332 -32.99 12.15 8.90
C GLY A 332 -31.54 12.14 8.40
N MET A 333 -30.74 11.12 8.73
CA MET A 333 -29.37 11.01 8.23
C MET A 333 -29.35 10.59 6.76
N LYS A 334 -30.26 9.71 6.36
CA LYS A 334 -30.40 9.28 4.97
C LYS A 334 -30.78 10.46 4.07
N ASP A 335 -31.71 11.29 4.52
CA ASP A 335 -32.12 12.51 3.80
C ASP A 335 -30.96 13.51 3.69
N MET A 336 -30.16 13.67 4.75
CA MET A 336 -28.96 14.50 4.71
C MET A 336 -27.95 13.98 3.69
N LEU A 337 -27.68 12.68 3.64
CA LEU A 337 -26.77 12.09 2.68
C LEU A 337 -27.26 12.26 1.23
N LEU A 338 -28.52 12.06 0.98
CA LEU A 338 -29.15 12.27 -0.34
C LEU A 338 -29.16 13.73 -0.77
N SER A 339 -29.13 14.66 0.18
CA SER A 339 -29.10 16.11 -0.11
C SER A 339 -27.71 16.63 -0.52
N VAL A 340 -26.63 15.87 -0.25
CA VAL A 340 -25.24 16.24 -0.58
C VAL A 340 -25.07 16.41 -2.09
N LYS A 341 -24.67 17.60 -2.51
CA LYS A 341 -24.54 17.95 -3.93
C LYS A 341 -23.24 18.69 -4.22
N THR A 342 -22.85 18.68 -5.49
CA THR A 342 -21.75 19.46 -6.02
C THR A 342 -22.29 20.41 -7.06
N VAL A 343 -21.95 21.69 -6.93
CA VAL A 343 -22.24 22.72 -7.93
C VAL A 343 -20.92 23.10 -8.59
N GLN A 344 -20.76 22.64 -9.82
CA GLN A 344 -19.52 22.84 -10.58
C GLN A 344 -19.16 24.33 -10.67
N GLY A 345 -17.90 24.66 -10.36
CA GLY A 345 -17.41 26.03 -10.35
C GLY A 345 -17.84 26.88 -9.15
N ALA A 346 -18.60 26.33 -8.20
CA ALA A 346 -19.05 27.05 -7.02
C ALA A 346 -18.67 26.37 -5.69
N TYR A 347 -19.12 25.16 -5.46
CA TYR A 347 -18.80 24.43 -4.22
C TYR A 347 -19.07 22.93 -4.34
N ALA A 348 -18.45 22.16 -3.46
CA ALA A 348 -18.83 20.78 -3.20
C ALA A 348 -19.31 20.64 -1.74
N GLU A 349 -20.41 19.93 -1.52
CA GLU A 349 -20.85 19.55 -0.19
C GLU A 349 -20.24 18.22 0.21
N VAL A 350 -19.93 18.08 1.48
CA VAL A 350 -19.42 16.85 2.10
C VAL A 350 -20.16 16.57 3.38
N PHE A 351 -20.71 15.38 3.49
CA PHE A 351 -21.19 14.87 4.75
C PHE A 351 -20.01 14.28 5.52
N VAL A 352 -19.81 14.78 6.73
CA VAL A 352 -18.74 14.35 7.64
C VAL A 352 -19.35 13.59 8.79
N HIS A 353 -18.90 12.36 8.97
CA HIS A 353 -19.21 11.55 10.15
C HIS A 353 -17.91 11.36 10.95
N ALA A 354 -17.95 11.76 12.21
CA ALA A 354 -16.80 11.75 13.12
C ALA A 354 -17.04 10.78 14.29
N GLY A 355 -17.46 9.57 14.01
CA GLY A 355 -17.74 8.56 15.03
C GLY A 355 -18.69 9.09 16.11
N GLN A 356 -18.25 9.08 17.37
CA GLN A 356 -19.04 9.55 18.52
C GLN A 356 -19.20 11.07 18.59
N MET A 357 -18.42 11.86 17.84
CA MET A 357 -18.52 13.32 17.86
C MET A 357 -19.71 13.86 17.05
N GLY A 358 -20.36 13.01 16.26
CA GLY A 358 -21.54 13.37 15.49
C GLY A 358 -21.31 13.51 13.99
N SER A 359 -22.32 14.04 13.30
CA SER A 359 -22.30 14.15 11.84
C SER A 359 -22.88 15.49 11.40
N GLY A 360 -22.44 15.95 10.24
CA GLY A 360 -22.94 17.19 9.66
C GLY A 360 -22.54 17.38 8.20
N ILE A 361 -23.14 18.35 7.51
CA ILE A 361 -22.78 18.71 6.13
C ILE A 361 -21.97 19.99 6.15
N GLY A 362 -20.80 19.95 5.53
CA GLY A 362 -19.96 21.11 5.23
C GLY A 362 -19.93 21.43 3.74
N ARG A 363 -19.53 22.65 3.41
CA ARG A 363 -19.23 23.07 2.03
C ARG A 363 -17.75 23.33 1.86
N ILE A 364 -17.20 22.78 0.82
CA ILE A 364 -15.86 23.05 0.36
C ILE A 364 -15.95 24.21 -0.62
N LEU A 365 -15.40 25.35 -0.23
CA LEU A 365 -15.30 26.54 -1.05
C LEU A 365 -13.82 26.76 -1.37
N LEU A 366 -13.50 26.84 -2.65
CA LEU A 366 -12.14 27.16 -3.08
C LEU A 366 -12.01 28.65 -3.26
N ASP A 367 -10.97 29.22 -2.69
CA ASP A 367 -10.55 30.57 -3.03
C ASP A 367 -9.90 30.61 -4.42
N PRO A 368 -9.81 31.79 -5.06
CA PRO A 368 -9.25 31.91 -6.42
C PRO A 368 -7.80 31.40 -6.54
N PHE A 369 -7.01 31.47 -5.48
CA PHE A 369 -5.63 30.98 -5.47
C PHE A 369 -5.56 29.46 -5.49
N THR A 370 -6.44 28.79 -4.76
CA THR A 370 -6.53 27.31 -4.72
C THR A 370 -7.10 26.74 -6.03
N LEU A 371 -7.82 27.54 -6.81
CA LEU A 371 -8.36 27.15 -8.12
C LEU A 371 -7.31 27.16 -9.26
N LEU A 372 -6.20 27.87 -9.08
CA LEU A 372 -5.10 27.96 -10.04
C LEU A 372 -4.17 26.77 -9.94
#